data_586d7cc2a58c5ea8c0bcc86ab8ae4671
#
_entry.id   586d7cc2a58c5ea8c0bcc86ab8ae4671
#
_cell.length_a   1.000
_cell.length_b   1.000
_cell.length_c   1.000
_cell.angle_alpha   90.00
_cell.angle_beta   90.00
_cell.angle_gamma   90.00
#
_symmetry.space_group_name_H-M   'P 1'
#
loop_
_entity.id
_entity.type
_entity.pdbx_description
1 polymer ?
#
loop_
_entity_poly.entity_id
_entity_poly.type
_entity_poly.pdbx_seq_one_letter_code
_entity_poly.pdbx_strand_id
1 'polypeptide(L)'
;MKGAVALARRLNVSELVIASTIIALGTGLPTIAVNLFLVLGNSNGVDVAIGNALGTNFVNIGLGFGIPALLLTIVTKYEVFEKEIPIYLGICSLLTCFMLDSKITRVEGLILLFAYIFALFIIYQYSVRERLKDADKEEIDVDTSTISTITTEGLTILKSLLYIICGFLLLILSSLCLNNMTGRLVLDFNISEYVLGLTIIGIGTSIPMIYTSIRSAKNGYTDIIVGNVFGSTIANIALGAGLPAVITPIALNQEALNDIYYFGILNMIVIFGLLVEMKLLGKNKALNWVSGLVIIVFYVVYLGSKFIH
;
A
#
# COMPACT_ATOMS: atom_id res chain seq x y z
N MET A 1 8.44 -5.88 -10.41
CA MET A 1 8.80 -4.46 -10.32
C MET A 1 9.61 -3.96 -11.51
N LYS A 2 10.83 -4.45 -11.79
CA LYS A 2 11.67 -4.00 -12.92
C LYS A 2 10.93 -4.02 -14.28
N GLY A 3 10.19 -5.08 -14.58
CA GLY A 3 9.43 -5.20 -15.83
C GLY A 3 8.26 -4.21 -15.95
N ALA A 4 7.56 -3.94 -14.84
CA ALA A 4 6.44 -2.99 -14.82
C ALA A 4 6.92 -1.55 -15.03
N VAL A 5 8.04 -1.16 -14.39
CA VAL A 5 8.65 0.18 -14.60
C VAL A 5 9.17 0.35 -16.04
N ALA A 6 9.77 -0.71 -16.63
CA ALA A 6 10.24 -0.65 -18.02
C ALA A 6 9.09 -0.47 -19.00
N LEU A 7 7.94 -1.12 -18.75
CA LEU A 7 6.74 -0.97 -19.57
C LEU A 7 6.14 0.44 -19.46
N ALA A 8 6.07 0.99 -18.25
CA ALA A 8 5.52 2.31 -17.99
C ALA A 8 6.32 3.43 -18.67
N ARG A 9 7.65 3.34 -18.67
CA ARG A 9 8.52 4.27 -19.42
C ARG A 9 8.22 4.26 -20.92
N ARG A 10 7.97 3.08 -21.49
CA ARG A 10 7.60 2.98 -22.91
C ARG A 10 6.23 3.59 -23.23
N LEU A 11 5.34 3.66 -22.24
CA LEU A 11 4.03 4.28 -22.36
C LEU A 11 4.05 5.79 -22.08
N ASN A 12 5.23 6.39 -21.86
CA ASN A 12 5.40 7.84 -21.62
C ASN A 12 4.51 8.37 -20.47
N VAL A 13 4.44 7.65 -19.33
CA VAL A 13 3.64 8.02 -18.14
C VAL A 13 4.50 8.78 -17.13
N SER A 14 3.97 9.79 -16.42
CA SER A 14 4.73 10.58 -15.42
C SER A 14 5.24 9.70 -14.26
N GLU A 15 6.36 10.09 -13.64
CA GLU A 15 6.99 9.33 -12.55
C GLU A 15 6.07 9.12 -11.35
N LEU A 16 5.28 10.15 -11.01
CA LEU A 16 4.31 10.07 -9.92
C LEU A 16 3.24 9.02 -10.19
N VAL A 17 2.68 9.00 -11.41
CA VAL A 17 1.67 8.00 -11.79
C VAL A 17 2.26 6.60 -11.85
N ILE A 18 3.52 6.46 -12.24
CA ILE A 18 4.24 5.18 -12.16
C ILE A 18 4.35 4.74 -10.69
N ALA A 19 4.68 5.67 -9.79
CA ALA A 19 4.82 5.37 -8.37
C ALA A 19 3.48 4.98 -7.72
N SER A 20 2.44 5.79 -7.90
CA SER A 20 1.13 5.58 -7.27
C SER A 20 0.30 4.46 -7.91
N THR A 21 0.65 4.00 -9.12
CA THR A 21 -0.06 2.92 -9.80
C THR A 21 0.78 1.65 -9.93
N ILE A 22 1.82 1.67 -10.76
CA ILE A 22 2.57 0.47 -11.14
C ILE A 22 3.49 -0.01 -10.02
N ILE A 23 4.21 0.92 -9.35
CA ILE A 23 5.06 0.55 -8.21
C ILE A 23 4.18 0.12 -7.03
N ALA A 24 3.13 0.89 -6.75
CA ALA A 24 2.18 0.60 -5.69
C ALA A 24 1.47 -0.75 -5.88
N LEU A 25 0.96 -1.03 -7.09
CA LEU A 25 0.43 -2.35 -7.43
C LEU A 25 1.49 -3.44 -7.28
N GLY A 26 2.69 -3.23 -7.84
CA GLY A 26 3.76 -4.20 -7.78
C GLY A 26 4.20 -4.54 -6.36
N THR A 27 4.19 -3.57 -5.44
CA THR A 27 4.51 -3.77 -4.02
C THR A 27 3.33 -4.36 -3.24
N GLY A 28 2.07 -4.12 -3.65
CA GLY A 28 0.86 -4.71 -3.09
C GLY A 28 0.53 -6.11 -3.59
N LEU A 29 1.09 -6.54 -4.75
CA LEU A 29 0.82 -7.87 -5.31
C LEU A 29 1.02 -9.03 -4.33
N PRO A 30 2.05 -9.07 -3.47
CA PRO A 30 2.19 -10.13 -2.47
C PRO A 30 0.95 -10.24 -1.57
N THR A 31 0.47 -9.14 -1.02
CA THR A 31 -0.73 -9.11 -0.17
C THR A 31 -1.96 -9.60 -0.91
N ILE A 32 -2.19 -9.08 -2.13
CA ILE A 32 -3.35 -9.44 -2.96
C ILE A 32 -3.31 -10.93 -3.30
N ALA A 33 -2.17 -11.44 -3.74
CA ALA A 33 -2.01 -12.85 -4.08
C ALA A 33 -2.21 -13.76 -2.86
N VAL A 34 -1.56 -13.44 -1.73
CA VAL A 34 -1.71 -14.21 -0.49
C VAL A 34 -3.18 -14.26 -0.06
N ASN A 35 -3.87 -13.12 -0.01
CA ASN A 35 -5.27 -13.06 0.40
C ASN A 35 -6.18 -13.86 -0.53
N LEU A 36 -5.96 -13.76 -1.83
CA LEU A 36 -6.72 -14.51 -2.83
C LEU A 36 -6.57 -16.02 -2.63
N PHE A 37 -5.34 -16.50 -2.47
CA PHE A 37 -5.07 -17.93 -2.28
C PHE A 37 -5.52 -18.46 -0.92
N LEU A 38 -5.46 -17.64 0.15
CA LEU A 38 -5.98 -18.01 1.47
C LEU A 38 -7.50 -18.26 1.40
N VAL A 39 -8.25 -17.38 0.74
CA VAL A 39 -9.70 -17.50 0.60
C VAL A 39 -10.10 -18.65 -0.32
N LEU A 40 -9.31 -18.95 -1.36
CA LEU A 40 -9.56 -20.10 -2.25
C LEU A 40 -9.19 -21.44 -1.62
N GLY A 41 -8.28 -21.46 -0.64
CA GLY A 41 -7.73 -22.68 -0.07
C GLY A 41 -8.58 -23.30 1.05
N ASN A 42 -9.03 -22.50 2.01
CA ASN A 42 -9.73 -22.98 3.21
C ASN A 42 -10.72 -21.93 3.77
N SER A 43 -11.75 -22.39 4.48
CA SER A 43 -12.72 -21.53 5.18
C SER A 43 -12.04 -20.61 6.23
N ASN A 44 -11.01 -21.09 6.92
CA ASN A 44 -10.25 -20.34 7.91
C ASN A 44 -9.29 -19.31 7.30
N GLY A 45 -8.98 -19.41 6.02
CA GLY A 45 -8.15 -18.46 5.30
C GLY A 45 -8.76 -17.06 5.19
N VAL A 46 -10.07 -16.91 5.41
CA VAL A 46 -10.76 -15.62 5.35
C VAL A 46 -10.32 -14.69 6.46
N ASP A 47 -10.20 -15.17 7.71
CA ASP A 47 -9.75 -14.36 8.85
C ASP A 47 -8.29 -13.95 8.71
N VAL A 48 -7.46 -14.87 8.22
CA VAL A 48 -6.06 -14.55 7.91
C VAL A 48 -5.96 -13.50 6.80
N ALA A 49 -6.78 -13.60 5.76
CA ALA A 49 -6.77 -12.69 4.62
C ALA A 49 -7.17 -11.26 5.01
N ILE A 50 -8.23 -11.10 5.83
CA ILE A 50 -8.63 -9.75 6.29
C ILE A 50 -7.61 -9.19 7.28
N GLY A 51 -7.08 -10.03 8.17
CA GLY A 51 -5.97 -9.66 9.06
C GLY A 51 -4.76 -9.17 8.24
N ASN A 52 -4.35 -9.92 7.21
CA ASN A 52 -3.25 -9.52 6.33
C ASN A 52 -3.55 -8.21 5.56
N ALA A 53 -4.78 -8.03 5.05
CA ALA A 53 -5.15 -6.79 4.37
C ALA A 53 -5.05 -5.57 5.28
N LEU A 54 -5.57 -5.65 6.51
CA LEU A 54 -5.47 -4.56 7.50
C LEU A 54 -4.03 -4.40 7.99
N GLY A 55 -3.36 -5.50 8.36
CA GLY A 55 -1.98 -5.48 8.84
C GLY A 55 -1.01 -4.86 7.85
N THR A 56 -1.10 -5.22 6.58
CA THR A 56 -0.30 -4.61 5.52
C THR A 56 -0.53 -3.10 5.44
N ASN A 57 -1.77 -2.62 5.63
CA ASN A 57 -2.08 -1.20 5.61
C ASN A 57 -1.51 -0.46 6.83
N PHE A 58 -1.54 -1.08 8.02
CA PHE A 58 -0.83 -0.56 9.19
C PHE A 58 0.68 -0.46 8.96
N VAL A 59 1.28 -1.49 8.38
CA VAL A 59 2.71 -1.49 8.03
C VAL A 59 3.04 -0.43 6.98
N ASN A 60 2.21 -0.32 5.94
CA ASN A 60 2.40 0.66 4.88
C ASN A 60 2.44 2.09 5.44
N ILE A 61 1.49 2.44 6.29
CA ILE A 61 1.45 3.76 6.91
C ILE A 61 2.50 3.89 8.02
N GLY A 62 2.60 2.90 8.93
CA GLY A 62 3.50 2.92 10.09
C GLY A 62 4.98 2.91 9.72
N LEU A 63 5.40 1.92 8.93
CA LEU A 63 6.80 1.76 8.56
C LEU A 63 7.12 2.41 7.20
N GLY A 64 6.17 2.41 6.26
CA GLY A 64 6.34 2.97 4.92
C GLY A 64 6.52 4.49 4.90
N PHE A 65 5.90 5.21 5.82
CA PHE A 65 6.20 6.63 6.07
C PHE A 65 7.18 6.81 7.23
N GLY A 66 7.00 6.07 8.32
CA GLY A 66 7.78 6.27 9.54
C GLY A 66 9.27 6.12 9.33
N ILE A 67 9.74 5.02 8.72
CA ILE A 67 11.17 4.80 8.50
C ILE A 67 11.79 5.83 7.54
N PRO A 68 11.21 6.11 6.36
CA PRO A 68 11.70 7.18 5.50
C PRO A 68 11.77 8.55 6.17
N ALA A 69 10.77 8.91 6.97
CA ALA A 69 10.75 10.20 7.67
C ALA A 69 11.84 10.33 8.74
N LEU A 70 12.31 9.21 9.33
CA LEU A 70 13.50 9.20 10.19
C LEU A 70 14.80 9.42 9.42
N LEU A 71 14.87 8.95 8.17
CA LEU A 71 16.08 9.02 7.35
C LEU A 71 16.26 10.40 6.71
N LEU A 72 15.15 11.01 6.29
CA LEU A 72 15.14 12.35 5.70
C LEU A 72 13.77 13.00 5.87
N THR A 73 13.72 14.33 5.82
CA THR A 73 12.45 15.04 5.75
C THR A 73 11.78 14.74 4.43
N ILE A 74 10.60 14.10 4.48
CA ILE A 74 9.80 13.86 3.28
C ILE A 74 9.23 15.20 2.84
N VAL A 75 9.66 15.64 1.67
CA VAL A 75 9.18 16.86 1.03
C VAL A 75 8.29 16.43 -0.12
N THR A 76 7.05 16.87 -0.15
CA THR A 76 6.15 16.54 -1.27
C THR A 76 5.54 17.81 -1.84
N LYS A 77 5.21 17.78 -3.12
CA LYS A 77 4.52 18.88 -3.77
C LYS A 77 3.09 18.95 -3.24
N TYR A 78 2.59 20.17 -3.03
CA TYR A 78 1.21 20.39 -2.58
C TYR A 78 0.17 19.69 -3.47
N GLU A 79 0.44 19.62 -4.76
CA GLU A 79 -0.42 19.00 -5.76
C GLU A 79 -0.59 17.48 -5.56
N VAL A 80 0.46 16.76 -5.13
CA VAL A 80 0.40 15.33 -4.78
C VAL A 80 -0.55 15.13 -3.60
N PHE A 81 -0.49 16.06 -2.66
CA PHE A 81 -1.28 16.05 -1.45
C PHE A 81 -2.78 16.28 -1.72
N GLU A 82 -3.12 17.24 -2.57
CA GLU A 82 -4.52 17.53 -2.94
C GLU A 82 -5.19 16.39 -3.71
N LYS A 83 -4.41 15.56 -4.39
CA LYS A 83 -4.94 14.50 -5.27
C LYS A 83 -5.01 13.15 -4.56
N GLU A 84 -3.92 12.72 -3.94
CA GLU A 84 -3.82 11.34 -3.42
C GLU A 84 -4.55 11.17 -2.09
N ILE A 85 -4.48 12.14 -1.19
CA ILE A 85 -5.12 12.04 0.13
C ILE A 85 -6.65 11.94 0.05
N PRO A 86 -7.39 12.74 -0.75
CA PRO A 86 -8.83 12.57 -0.84
C PRO A 86 -9.25 11.21 -1.38
N ILE A 87 -8.54 10.67 -2.38
CA ILE A 87 -8.79 9.33 -2.93
C ILE A 87 -8.53 8.28 -1.86
N TYR A 88 -7.39 8.38 -1.18
CA TYR A 88 -7.00 7.48 -0.11
C TYR A 88 -8.03 7.48 1.03
N LEU A 89 -8.40 8.66 1.53
CA LEU A 89 -9.42 8.81 2.58
C LEU A 89 -10.79 8.29 2.14
N GLY A 90 -11.17 8.52 0.88
CA GLY A 90 -12.42 8.02 0.31
C GLY A 90 -12.47 6.49 0.36
N ILE A 91 -11.41 5.81 -0.04
CA ILE A 91 -11.34 4.34 -0.02
C ILE A 91 -11.25 3.79 1.40
N CYS A 92 -10.49 4.44 2.30
CA CYS A 92 -10.45 4.07 3.71
C CYS A 92 -11.82 4.22 4.38
N SER A 93 -12.53 5.31 4.11
CA SER A 93 -13.88 5.56 4.62
C SER A 93 -14.88 4.54 4.09
N LEU A 94 -14.77 4.19 2.81
CA LEU A 94 -15.64 3.19 2.18
C LEU A 94 -15.46 1.82 2.83
N LEU A 95 -14.21 1.37 3.03
CA LEU A 95 -13.92 0.14 3.76
C LEU A 95 -14.49 0.19 5.19
N THR A 96 -14.23 1.29 5.91
CA THR A 96 -14.74 1.47 7.27
C THR A 96 -16.26 1.37 7.32
N CYS A 97 -16.97 2.02 6.38
CA CYS A 97 -18.44 1.93 6.30
C CYS A 97 -18.92 0.49 6.09
N PHE A 98 -18.26 -0.27 5.21
CA PHE A 98 -18.62 -1.66 4.93
C PHE A 98 -18.33 -2.61 6.11
N MET A 99 -17.38 -2.25 6.97
CA MET A 99 -17.07 -3.08 8.14
C MET A 99 -18.02 -2.83 9.33
N LEU A 100 -18.83 -1.76 9.32
CA LEU A 100 -19.70 -1.40 10.45
C LEU A 100 -20.79 -2.45 10.77
N ASP A 101 -21.25 -3.19 9.77
CA ASP A 101 -22.25 -4.26 9.95
C ASP A 101 -21.62 -5.64 10.24
N SER A 102 -20.32 -5.66 10.58
CA SER A 102 -19.54 -6.85 10.92
C SER A 102 -19.40 -7.87 9.79
N LYS A 103 -19.58 -7.45 8.54
CA LYS A 103 -19.37 -8.30 7.37
C LYS A 103 -19.04 -7.46 6.14
N ILE A 104 -18.26 -8.02 5.22
CA ILE A 104 -18.08 -7.46 3.88
C ILE A 104 -18.75 -8.40 2.89
N THR A 105 -19.80 -7.94 2.25
CA THR A 105 -20.58 -8.71 1.28
C THR A 105 -19.90 -8.73 -0.09
N ARG A 106 -20.35 -9.62 -0.99
CA ARG A 106 -19.87 -9.67 -2.39
C ARG A 106 -20.09 -8.35 -3.13
N VAL A 107 -21.23 -7.70 -2.87
CA VAL A 107 -21.56 -6.41 -3.51
C VAL A 107 -20.60 -5.32 -3.05
N GLU A 108 -20.29 -5.25 -1.77
CA GLU A 108 -19.32 -4.31 -1.21
C GLU A 108 -17.90 -4.57 -1.72
N GLY A 109 -17.54 -5.85 -1.87
CA GLY A 109 -16.30 -6.25 -2.55
C GLY A 109 -16.23 -5.72 -3.99
N LEU A 110 -17.31 -5.86 -4.76
CA LEU A 110 -17.41 -5.29 -6.12
C LEU A 110 -17.33 -3.77 -6.11
N ILE A 111 -17.98 -3.10 -5.17
CA ILE A 111 -17.91 -1.63 -5.02
C ILE A 111 -16.47 -1.20 -4.74
N LEU A 112 -15.72 -1.90 -3.87
CA LEU A 112 -14.30 -1.63 -3.63
C LEU A 112 -13.45 -1.77 -4.90
N LEU A 113 -13.71 -2.80 -5.72
CA LEU A 113 -13.01 -2.98 -7.00
C LEU A 113 -13.31 -1.85 -7.99
N PHE A 114 -14.58 -1.45 -8.11
CA PHE A 114 -14.97 -0.32 -8.95
C PHE A 114 -14.37 1.00 -8.44
N ALA A 115 -14.35 1.21 -7.11
CA ALA A 115 -13.71 2.37 -6.50
C ALA A 115 -12.21 2.44 -6.84
N TYR A 116 -11.52 1.29 -6.88
CA TYR A 116 -10.13 1.23 -7.30
C TYR A 116 -9.92 1.63 -8.76
N ILE A 117 -10.73 1.07 -9.67
CA ILE A 117 -10.68 1.43 -11.09
C ILE A 117 -10.94 2.93 -11.27
N PHE A 118 -11.91 3.47 -10.53
CA PHE A 118 -12.23 4.89 -10.54
C PHE A 118 -11.09 5.75 -9.99
N ALA A 119 -10.43 5.30 -8.90
CA ALA A 119 -9.24 5.96 -8.35
C ALA A 119 -8.11 6.02 -9.39
N LEU A 120 -7.81 4.90 -10.06
CA LEU A 120 -6.81 4.85 -11.13
C LEU A 120 -7.16 5.80 -12.29
N PHE A 121 -8.42 5.87 -12.65
CA PHE A 121 -8.90 6.79 -13.70
C PHE A 121 -8.69 8.26 -13.30
N ILE A 122 -9.02 8.62 -12.05
CA ILE A 122 -8.79 9.97 -11.53
C ILE A 122 -7.29 10.31 -11.54
N ILE A 123 -6.44 9.43 -11.01
CA ILE A 123 -4.98 9.61 -10.99
C ILE A 123 -4.43 9.80 -12.41
N TYR A 124 -4.89 9.00 -13.36
CA TYR A 124 -4.51 9.12 -14.76
C TYR A 124 -4.93 10.46 -15.38
N GLN A 125 -6.18 10.89 -15.18
CA GLN A 125 -6.69 12.16 -15.68
C GLN A 125 -5.89 13.37 -15.14
N TYR A 126 -5.52 13.33 -13.87
CA TYR A 126 -4.68 14.38 -13.29
C TYR A 126 -3.29 14.41 -13.92
N SER A 127 -2.68 13.25 -14.16
CA SER A 127 -1.38 13.17 -14.83
C SER A 127 -1.38 13.75 -16.23
N VAL A 128 -2.43 13.48 -17.01
CA VAL A 128 -2.58 14.04 -18.36
C VAL A 128 -2.71 15.57 -18.30
N ARG A 129 -3.51 16.09 -17.36
CA ARG A 129 -3.68 17.54 -17.19
C ARG A 129 -2.40 18.27 -16.78
N GLU A 130 -1.59 17.67 -15.91
CA GLU A 130 -0.28 18.23 -15.53
C GLU A 130 0.64 18.36 -16.75
N ARG A 131 0.75 17.31 -17.56
CA ARG A 131 1.57 17.34 -18.77
C ARG A 131 1.17 18.43 -19.75
N LEU A 132 -0.14 18.65 -19.92
CA LEU A 132 -0.64 19.70 -20.81
C LEU A 132 -0.28 21.09 -20.27
N LYS A 133 -0.28 21.29 -18.95
CA LYS A 133 0.13 22.56 -18.32
C LYS A 133 1.64 22.78 -18.36
N ASP A 134 2.43 21.72 -18.29
CA ASP A 134 3.90 21.80 -18.36
C ASP A 134 4.38 21.95 -19.83
N ALA A 135 3.65 21.43 -20.79
CA ALA A 135 3.91 21.63 -22.21
C ALA A 135 3.66 23.09 -22.65
N ASP A 136 2.78 23.82 -21.96
CA ASP A 136 2.54 25.26 -22.20
C ASP A 136 3.59 26.18 -21.50
N LYS A 137 4.43 25.62 -20.65
CA LYS A 137 5.56 26.30 -20.00
C LYS A 137 6.83 25.73 -20.60
N GLU A 138 7.47 26.54 -21.49
CA GLU A 138 8.73 26.21 -22.15
C GLU A 138 9.70 25.41 -21.27
N GLU A 139 10.20 24.31 -21.85
CA GLU A 139 11.44 23.60 -21.56
C GLU A 139 12.01 23.77 -20.12
N ILE A 140 11.48 23.00 -19.17
CA ILE A 140 12.26 22.61 -18.01
C ILE A 140 12.67 21.16 -18.27
N ASP A 141 13.98 20.97 -18.48
CA ASP A 141 14.64 19.66 -18.51
C ASP A 141 14.17 18.84 -17.31
N VAL A 142 13.18 18.00 -17.53
CA VAL A 142 12.81 16.98 -16.55
C VAL A 142 13.93 15.98 -16.59
N ASP A 143 14.79 16.05 -15.57
CA ASP A 143 15.90 15.14 -15.36
C ASP A 143 15.37 13.71 -15.25
N THR A 144 15.25 13.06 -16.40
CA THR A 144 14.83 11.65 -16.58
C THR A 144 15.82 10.67 -15.93
N SER A 145 16.88 11.19 -15.30
CA SER A 145 17.93 10.40 -14.64
C SER A 145 17.43 9.71 -13.36
N THR A 146 16.32 10.18 -12.78
CA THR A 146 15.85 9.83 -11.45
C THR A 146 15.34 8.37 -11.34
N ILE A 147 14.64 7.87 -12.35
CA ILE A 147 14.20 6.44 -12.39
C ILE A 147 15.28 5.53 -13.04
N SER A 148 16.31 6.10 -13.62
CA SER A 148 17.43 5.32 -14.24
C SER A 148 18.20 4.44 -13.25
N THR A 149 18.14 4.73 -11.95
CA THR A 149 18.74 3.88 -10.89
C THR A 149 18.03 2.54 -10.67
N ILE A 150 16.82 2.34 -11.18
CA ILE A 150 16.28 0.99 -11.37
C ILE A 150 16.79 0.54 -12.73
N THR A 151 18.00 -0.05 -12.76
CA THR A 151 18.66 -0.55 -13.96
C THR A 151 17.73 -1.43 -14.82
N THR A 152 16.99 -0.78 -15.71
CA THR A 152 16.14 -1.44 -16.72
C THR A 152 16.78 -1.36 -18.11
N GLU A 153 17.98 -0.76 -18.19
CA GLU A 153 18.76 -0.72 -19.42
C GLU A 153 19.06 -2.15 -19.88
N GLY A 154 18.54 -2.49 -21.05
CA GLY A 154 18.81 -3.77 -21.71
C GLY A 154 17.86 -4.93 -21.45
N LEU A 155 16.75 -4.76 -20.69
CA LEU A 155 15.75 -5.83 -20.54
C LEU A 155 14.90 -5.95 -21.81
N THR A 156 15.05 -7.06 -22.52
CA THR A 156 14.14 -7.48 -23.60
C THR A 156 12.74 -7.71 -23.04
N ILE A 157 11.67 -7.45 -23.81
CA ILE A 157 10.27 -7.69 -23.41
C ILE A 157 10.10 -9.11 -22.87
N LEU A 158 10.72 -10.08 -23.49
CA LEU A 158 10.68 -11.49 -23.09
C LEU A 158 11.26 -11.72 -21.69
N LYS A 159 12.41 -11.10 -21.37
CA LYS A 159 13.01 -11.17 -20.03
C LYS A 159 12.13 -10.50 -18.96
N SER A 160 11.50 -9.37 -19.29
CA SER A 160 10.55 -8.68 -18.39
C SER A 160 9.33 -9.55 -18.10
N LEU A 161 8.78 -10.21 -19.11
CA LEU A 161 7.67 -11.15 -18.98
C LEU A 161 8.08 -12.36 -18.12
N LEU A 162 9.25 -12.95 -18.36
CA LEU A 162 9.76 -14.06 -17.57
C LEU A 162 9.92 -13.68 -16.09
N TYR A 163 10.46 -12.50 -15.76
CA TYR A 163 10.55 -12.03 -14.37
C TYR A 163 9.18 -11.85 -13.72
N ILE A 164 8.18 -11.36 -14.46
CA ILE A 164 6.82 -11.23 -13.96
C ILE A 164 6.22 -12.61 -13.67
N ILE A 165 6.33 -13.54 -14.60
CA ILE A 165 5.82 -14.92 -14.46
C ILE A 165 6.51 -15.64 -13.29
N CYS A 166 7.85 -15.61 -13.23
CA CYS A 166 8.59 -16.22 -12.13
C CYS A 166 8.21 -15.61 -10.77
N GLY A 167 8.08 -14.28 -10.70
CA GLY A 167 7.64 -13.59 -9.49
C GLY A 167 6.24 -14.03 -9.07
N PHE A 168 5.31 -14.15 -10.01
CA PHE A 168 3.94 -14.60 -9.74
C PHE A 168 3.90 -16.07 -9.26
N LEU A 169 4.67 -16.95 -9.89
CA LEU A 169 4.81 -18.36 -9.45
C LEU A 169 5.37 -18.46 -8.03
N LEU A 170 6.38 -17.66 -7.68
CA LEU A 170 6.94 -17.61 -6.32
C LEU A 170 5.91 -17.12 -5.30
N LEU A 171 5.05 -16.14 -5.67
CA LEU A 171 3.96 -15.68 -4.81
C LEU A 171 2.91 -16.78 -4.58
N ILE A 172 2.55 -17.54 -5.62
CA ILE A 172 1.65 -18.68 -5.50
C ILE A 172 2.24 -19.73 -4.54
N LEU A 173 3.48 -20.12 -4.75
CA LEU A 173 4.15 -21.11 -3.89
C LEU A 173 4.23 -20.65 -2.43
N SER A 174 4.57 -19.39 -2.20
CA SER A 174 4.60 -18.80 -0.84
C SER A 174 3.21 -18.84 -0.18
N SER A 175 2.16 -18.49 -0.92
CA SER A 175 0.79 -18.51 -0.42
C SER A 175 0.30 -19.90 -0.07
N LEU A 176 0.60 -20.91 -0.91
CA LEU A 176 0.30 -22.32 -0.63
C LEU A 176 1.05 -22.81 0.61
N CYS A 177 2.31 -22.42 0.76
CA CYS A 177 3.11 -22.76 1.94
C CYS A 177 2.51 -22.14 3.21
N LEU A 178 2.16 -20.86 3.17
CA LEU A 178 1.50 -20.16 4.28
C LEU A 178 0.18 -20.82 4.65
N ASN A 179 -0.68 -21.11 3.68
CA ASN A 179 -1.97 -21.75 3.93
C ASN A 179 -1.82 -23.10 4.65
N ASN A 180 -0.84 -23.91 4.25
CA ASN A 180 -0.56 -25.19 4.90
C ASN A 180 0.05 -25.05 6.31
N MET A 181 0.71 -23.92 6.60
CA MET A 181 1.36 -23.67 7.87
C MET A 181 0.50 -22.86 8.85
N THR A 182 -0.55 -22.18 8.39
CA THR A 182 -1.38 -21.30 9.20
C THR A 182 -1.84 -21.95 10.51
N GLY A 183 -2.39 -23.17 10.45
CA GLY A 183 -2.88 -23.87 11.62
C GLY A 183 -1.78 -24.18 12.64
N ARG A 184 -0.55 -24.50 12.19
CA ARG A 184 0.59 -24.71 13.10
C ARG A 184 1.06 -23.41 13.72
N LEU A 185 1.19 -22.36 12.93
CA LEU A 185 1.62 -21.04 13.41
C LEU A 185 0.65 -20.47 14.44
N VAL A 186 -0.67 -20.63 14.23
CA VAL A 186 -1.70 -20.26 15.20
C VAL A 186 -1.50 -20.98 16.54
N LEU A 187 -1.26 -22.29 16.52
CA LEU A 187 -1.03 -23.09 17.72
C LEU A 187 0.32 -22.76 18.40
N ASP A 188 1.39 -22.65 17.61
CA ASP A 188 2.74 -22.42 18.13
C ASP A 188 2.89 -21.04 18.79
N PHE A 189 2.25 -20.01 18.21
CA PHE A 189 2.28 -18.64 18.75
C PHE A 189 1.11 -18.33 19.69
N ASN A 190 0.14 -19.24 19.82
CA ASN A 190 -1.08 -19.05 20.63
C ASN A 190 -1.81 -17.73 20.32
N ILE A 191 -2.00 -17.43 19.03
CA ILE A 191 -2.66 -16.23 18.52
C ILE A 191 -3.83 -16.62 17.59
N SER A 192 -4.78 -15.70 17.38
CA SER A 192 -5.86 -15.93 16.43
C SER A 192 -5.36 -15.93 14.96
N GLU A 193 -6.12 -16.55 14.07
CA GLU A 193 -5.84 -16.53 12.62
C GLU A 193 -5.80 -15.10 12.09
N TYR A 194 -6.69 -14.27 12.59
CA TYR A 194 -6.72 -12.85 12.27
C TYR A 194 -5.43 -12.13 12.70
N VAL A 195 -4.98 -12.33 13.94
CA VAL A 195 -3.74 -11.73 14.47
C VAL A 195 -2.51 -12.24 13.71
N LEU A 196 -2.47 -13.51 13.31
CA LEU A 196 -1.42 -14.05 12.46
C LEU A 196 -1.34 -13.28 11.12
N GLY A 197 -2.49 -13.08 10.48
CA GLY A 197 -2.61 -12.29 9.26
C GLY A 197 -2.15 -10.85 9.44
N LEU A 198 -2.68 -10.20 10.49
CA LEU A 198 -2.41 -8.80 10.84
C LEU A 198 -0.91 -8.53 11.09
N THR A 199 -0.24 -9.45 11.75
CA THR A 199 1.13 -9.26 12.24
C THR A 199 2.16 -9.90 11.31
N ILE A 200 2.35 -11.20 11.40
CA ILE A 200 3.45 -11.94 10.72
C ILE A 200 3.31 -11.85 9.21
N ILE A 201 2.12 -12.14 8.69
CA ILE A 201 1.88 -12.15 7.24
C ILE A 201 1.84 -10.71 6.70
N GLY A 202 1.16 -9.79 7.40
CA GLY A 202 1.06 -8.38 7.03
C GLY A 202 2.43 -7.69 6.94
N ILE A 203 3.33 -7.94 7.90
CA ILE A 203 4.71 -7.44 7.84
C ILE A 203 5.45 -8.09 6.68
N GLY A 204 5.36 -9.42 6.52
CA GLY A 204 6.06 -10.17 5.48
C GLY A 204 5.69 -9.72 4.07
N THR A 205 4.40 -9.54 3.80
CA THR A 205 3.91 -9.08 2.49
C THR A 205 4.23 -7.60 2.20
N SER A 206 4.50 -6.81 3.25
CA SER A 206 4.87 -5.38 3.12
C SER A 206 6.36 -5.14 2.91
N ILE A 207 7.23 -6.15 3.06
CA ILE A 207 8.70 -5.98 2.90
C ILE A 207 9.08 -5.29 1.58
N PRO A 208 8.51 -5.65 0.41
CA PRO A 208 8.83 -4.97 -0.84
C PRO A 208 8.52 -3.47 -0.82
N MET A 209 7.41 -3.09 -0.18
CA MET A 209 6.99 -1.69 -0.05
C MET A 209 7.93 -0.92 0.88
N ILE A 210 8.24 -1.46 2.07
CA ILE A 210 9.20 -0.85 3.02
C ILE A 210 10.55 -0.65 2.33
N TYR A 211 11.06 -1.68 1.65
CA TYR A 211 12.34 -1.59 0.93
C TYR A 211 12.32 -0.48 -0.13
N THR A 212 11.24 -0.38 -0.91
CA THR A 212 11.10 0.64 -1.94
C THR A 212 11.06 2.03 -1.32
N SER A 213 10.32 2.23 -0.24
CA SER A 213 10.22 3.51 0.48
C SER A 213 11.57 3.94 1.07
N ILE A 214 12.31 3.03 1.72
CA ILE A 214 13.65 3.32 2.25
C ILE A 214 14.63 3.68 1.12
N ARG A 215 14.59 2.95 0.01
CA ARG A 215 15.46 3.22 -1.14
C ARG A 215 15.14 4.56 -1.79
N SER A 216 13.87 4.90 -1.92
CA SER A 216 13.41 6.20 -2.43
C SER A 216 13.87 7.33 -1.50
N ALA A 217 13.78 7.13 -0.17
CA ALA A 217 14.30 8.06 0.82
C ALA A 217 15.80 8.32 0.65
N LYS A 218 16.60 7.26 0.57
CA LYS A 218 18.07 7.39 0.38
C LYS A 218 18.46 8.12 -0.91
N ASN A 219 17.60 8.09 -1.91
CA ASN A 219 17.83 8.78 -3.20
C ASN A 219 17.17 10.17 -3.25
N GLY A 220 16.47 10.62 -2.20
CA GLY A 220 15.80 11.91 -2.15
C GLY A 220 14.45 11.96 -2.88
N TYR A 221 13.89 10.82 -3.28
CA TYR A 221 12.65 10.73 -4.07
C TYR A 221 11.41 10.67 -3.18
N THR A 222 11.05 11.80 -2.61
CA THR A 222 9.98 11.90 -1.61
C THR A 222 8.59 11.71 -2.20
N ASP A 223 8.33 12.19 -3.41
CA ASP A 223 7.05 12.01 -4.11
C ASP A 223 6.78 10.52 -4.40
N ILE A 224 7.85 9.74 -4.70
CA ILE A 224 7.74 8.29 -4.88
C ILE A 224 7.34 7.60 -3.57
N ILE A 225 7.83 8.05 -2.41
CA ILE A 225 7.45 7.49 -1.11
C ILE A 225 5.95 7.69 -0.89
N VAL A 226 5.47 8.92 -1.06
CA VAL A 226 4.07 9.28 -0.81
C VAL A 226 3.14 8.52 -1.75
N GLY A 227 3.41 8.55 -3.06
CA GLY A 227 2.62 7.84 -4.05
C GLY A 227 2.62 6.33 -3.85
N ASN A 228 3.78 5.73 -3.51
CA ASN A 228 3.88 4.29 -3.27
C ASN A 228 3.09 3.87 -2.01
N VAL A 229 3.20 4.61 -0.90
CA VAL A 229 2.53 4.25 0.36
C VAL A 229 1.01 4.38 0.23
N PHE A 230 0.51 5.54 -0.24
CA PHE A 230 -0.93 5.71 -0.42
C PHE A 230 -1.48 4.80 -1.51
N GLY A 231 -0.81 4.72 -2.66
CA GLY A 231 -1.24 3.86 -3.76
C GLY A 231 -1.27 2.37 -3.38
N SER A 232 -0.26 1.87 -2.64
CA SER A 232 -0.25 0.49 -2.14
C SER A 232 -1.36 0.25 -1.13
N THR A 233 -1.64 1.21 -0.25
CA THR A 233 -2.74 1.07 0.72
C THR A 233 -4.10 1.06 0.02
N ILE A 234 -4.31 1.95 -0.96
CA ILE A 234 -5.51 1.95 -1.81
C ILE A 234 -5.69 0.59 -2.51
N ALA A 235 -4.62 0.08 -3.14
CA ALA A 235 -4.66 -1.22 -3.81
C ALA A 235 -4.94 -2.37 -2.85
N ASN A 236 -4.30 -2.39 -1.67
CA ASN A 236 -4.50 -3.44 -0.67
C ASN A 236 -5.92 -3.43 -0.06
N ILE A 237 -6.50 -2.25 0.17
CA ILE A 237 -7.90 -2.16 0.61
C ILE A 237 -8.81 -2.68 -0.50
N ALA A 238 -8.70 -2.15 -1.69
CA ALA A 238 -9.63 -2.41 -2.75
C ALA A 238 -9.47 -3.82 -3.36
N LEU A 239 -8.24 -4.25 -3.61
CA LEU A 239 -7.97 -5.56 -4.19
C LEU A 239 -7.71 -6.62 -3.12
N GLY A 240 -6.96 -6.27 -2.07
CA GLY A 240 -6.58 -7.21 -1.00
C GLY A 240 -7.73 -7.60 -0.08
N ALA A 241 -8.74 -6.75 0.11
CA ALA A 241 -9.98 -7.09 0.80
C ALA A 241 -11.15 -7.30 -0.18
N GLY A 242 -11.26 -6.48 -1.23
CA GLY A 242 -12.37 -6.53 -2.19
C GLY A 242 -12.43 -7.83 -2.99
N LEU A 243 -11.31 -8.32 -3.57
CA LEU A 243 -11.31 -9.59 -4.31
C LEU A 243 -11.70 -10.80 -3.43
N PRO A 244 -11.13 -10.99 -2.23
CA PRO A 244 -11.59 -12.00 -1.30
C PRO A 244 -13.08 -11.92 -1.00
N ALA A 245 -13.61 -10.72 -0.73
CA ALA A 245 -15.03 -10.52 -0.42
C ALA A 245 -15.96 -10.90 -1.58
N VAL A 246 -15.56 -10.68 -2.83
CA VAL A 246 -16.32 -11.10 -4.02
C VAL A 246 -16.42 -12.63 -4.11
N ILE A 247 -15.33 -13.34 -3.76
CA ILE A 247 -15.28 -14.80 -3.79
C ILE A 247 -16.10 -15.37 -2.63
N THR A 248 -15.79 -14.92 -1.42
CA THR A 248 -16.43 -15.37 -0.18
C THR A 248 -16.74 -14.16 0.70
N PRO A 249 -18.03 -13.93 1.08
CA PRO A 249 -18.37 -12.88 2.04
C PRO A 249 -17.53 -13.04 3.30
N ILE A 250 -16.95 -11.94 3.78
CA ILE A 250 -16.05 -11.90 4.93
C ILE A 250 -16.87 -11.55 6.17
N ALA A 251 -17.03 -12.47 7.10
CA ALA A 251 -17.52 -12.15 8.45
C ALA A 251 -16.36 -11.55 9.26
N LEU A 252 -16.62 -10.48 9.98
CA LEU A 252 -15.61 -9.78 10.75
C LEU A 252 -15.73 -10.13 12.23
N ASN A 253 -14.62 -10.50 12.84
CA ASN A 253 -14.56 -10.67 14.28
C ASN A 253 -14.42 -9.31 14.99
N GLN A 254 -14.62 -9.30 16.32
CA GLN A 254 -14.54 -8.08 17.13
C GLN A 254 -13.15 -7.45 17.10
N GLU A 255 -12.09 -8.26 16.91
CA GLU A 255 -10.72 -7.76 16.79
C GLU A 255 -10.55 -6.90 15.53
N ALA A 256 -11.08 -7.36 14.40
CA ALA A 256 -11.03 -6.62 13.13
C ALA A 256 -11.79 -5.29 13.22
N LEU A 257 -12.93 -5.27 13.90
CA LEU A 257 -13.72 -4.06 14.13
C LEU A 257 -12.97 -3.05 15.01
N ASN A 258 -12.31 -3.52 16.07
CA ASN A 258 -11.51 -2.66 16.92
C ASN A 258 -10.31 -2.09 16.16
N ASP A 259 -9.70 -2.86 15.27
CA ASP A 259 -8.51 -2.45 14.51
C ASP A 259 -8.80 -1.35 13.51
N ILE A 260 -10.01 -1.23 13.01
CA ILE A 260 -10.44 -0.10 12.20
C ILE A 260 -10.31 1.23 12.95
N TYR A 261 -10.66 1.27 14.24
CA TYR A 261 -10.48 2.49 15.04
C TYR A 261 -9.00 2.86 15.18
N TYR A 262 -8.13 1.88 15.46
CA TYR A 262 -6.68 2.11 15.53
C TYR A 262 -6.11 2.53 14.18
N PHE A 263 -6.58 1.95 13.09
CA PHE A 263 -6.20 2.35 11.74
C PHE A 263 -6.64 3.79 11.44
N GLY A 264 -7.86 4.17 11.85
CA GLY A 264 -8.35 5.54 11.77
C GLY A 264 -7.48 6.52 12.54
N ILE A 265 -7.07 6.17 13.78
CA ILE A 265 -6.18 7.00 14.60
C ILE A 265 -4.81 7.17 13.93
N LEU A 266 -4.21 6.07 13.42
CA LEU A 266 -2.94 6.14 12.71
C LEU A 266 -3.01 7.06 11.48
N ASN A 267 -4.09 6.97 10.71
CA ASN A 267 -4.34 7.85 9.58
C ASN A 267 -4.46 9.32 9.99
N MET A 268 -5.18 9.59 11.08
CA MET A 268 -5.30 10.94 11.63
C MET A 268 -3.94 11.49 12.07
N ILE A 269 -3.08 10.68 12.71
CA ILE A 269 -1.72 11.09 13.10
C ILE A 269 -0.91 11.51 11.86
N VAL A 270 -0.93 10.68 10.80
CA VAL A 270 -0.19 10.97 9.57
C VAL A 270 -0.71 12.23 8.88
N ILE A 271 -2.03 12.32 8.68
CA ILE A 271 -2.65 13.46 7.98
C ILE A 271 -2.45 14.74 8.78
N PHE A 272 -2.62 14.70 10.11
CA PHE A 272 -2.38 15.83 10.98
C PHE A 272 -0.90 16.26 10.95
N GLY A 273 0.03 15.29 11.02
CA GLY A 273 1.47 15.56 10.86
C GLY A 273 1.77 16.26 9.54
N LEU A 274 1.24 15.73 8.45
CA LEU A 274 1.38 16.33 7.12
C LEU A 274 0.82 17.77 7.07
N LEU A 275 -0.37 18.01 7.61
CA LEU A 275 -1.02 19.32 7.60
C LEU A 275 -0.32 20.35 8.49
N VAL A 276 0.08 19.95 9.69
CA VAL A 276 0.77 20.83 10.65
C VAL A 276 2.13 21.26 10.10
N GLU A 277 2.89 20.32 9.56
CA GLU A 277 4.20 20.64 9.02
C GLU A 277 4.12 21.49 7.74
N MET A 278 3.13 21.28 6.89
CA MET A 278 2.87 22.17 5.75
C MET A 278 2.60 23.60 6.19
N LYS A 279 1.84 23.81 7.27
CA LYS A 279 1.50 25.14 7.78
C LYS A 279 2.68 25.82 8.48
N LEU A 280 3.49 25.06 9.24
CA LEU A 280 4.58 25.61 10.05
C LEU A 280 5.88 25.80 9.26
N LEU A 281 6.18 24.92 8.32
CA LEU A 281 7.46 24.85 7.62
C LEU A 281 7.41 25.32 6.16
N GLY A 282 6.22 25.75 5.70
CA GLY A 282 5.99 26.19 4.32
C GLY A 282 5.55 25.07 3.39
N LYS A 283 5.05 25.44 2.20
CA LYS A 283 4.33 24.57 1.24
C LYS A 283 5.05 23.30 0.75
N ASN A 284 6.33 23.12 1.09
CA ASN A 284 7.18 22.06 0.51
C ASN A 284 7.74 21.07 1.54
N LYS A 285 7.21 20.99 2.76
CA LYS A 285 7.71 20.03 3.77
C LYS A 285 6.54 19.29 4.39
N ALA A 286 6.60 17.96 4.39
CA ALA A 286 5.43 17.17 4.71
C ALA A 286 5.57 16.20 5.88
N LEU A 287 6.74 15.64 6.18
CA LEU A 287 7.00 14.80 7.36
C LEU A 287 8.47 14.90 7.76
N ASN A 288 8.73 15.20 9.03
CA ASN A 288 10.06 15.24 9.60
C ASN A 288 10.35 14.01 10.48
N TRP A 289 11.54 13.95 11.06
CA TRP A 289 11.94 12.82 11.93
C TRP A 289 11.05 12.66 13.17
N VAL A 290 10.46 13.75 13.72
CA VAL A 290 9.56 13.70 14.88
C VAL A 290 8.27 13.00 14.50
N SER A 291 7.64 13.41 13.38
CA SER A 291 6.45 12.76 12.84
C SER A 291 6.71 11.29 12.52
N GLY A 292 7.88 10.97 11.93
CA GLY A 292 8.31 9.60 11.66
C GLY A 292 8.41 8.77 12.94
N LEU A 293 9.00 9.34 14.00
CA LEU A 293 9.12 8.67 15.30
C LEU A 293 7.73 8.41 15.92
N VAL A 294 6.84 9.40 15.93
CA VAL A 294 5.48 9.25 16.47
C VAL A 294 4.72 8.15 15.75
N ILE A 295 4.79 8.12 14.42
CA ILE A 295 4.13 7.09 13.60
C ILE A 295 4.66 5.69 13.93
N ILE A 296 5.99 5.51 14.03
CA ILE A 296 6.61 4.22 14.36
C ILE A 296 6.24 3.80 15.79
N VAL A 297 6.33 4.70 16.76
CA VAL A 297 6.01 4.39 18.16
C VAL A 297 4.54 3.95 18.27
N PHE A 298 3.62 4.67 17.64
CA PHE A 298 2.22 4.27 17.61
C PHE A 298 2.06 2.86 17.02
N TYR A 299 2.68 2.59 15.88
CA TYR A 299 2.61 1.28 15.22
C TYR A 299 3.18 0.17 16.10
N VAL A 300 4.34 0.38 16.72
CA VAL A 300 4.98 -0.62 17.59
C VAL A 300 4.15 -0.89 18.85
N VAL A 301 3.60 0.15 19.49
CA VAL A 301 2.72 0.02 20.65
C VAL A 301 1.43 -0.72 20.26
N TYR A 302 0.83 -0.35 19.15
CA TYR A 302 -0.34 -1.06 18.62
C TYR A 302 -0.03 -2.54 18.35
N LEU A 303 1.08 -2.83 17.65
CA LEU A 303 1.49 -4.21 17.37
C LEU A 303 1.74 -4.99 18.65
N GLY A 304 2.44 -4.40 19.63
CA GLY A 304 2.70 -5.01 20.93
C GLY A 304 1.42 -5.36 21.69
N SER A 305 0.38 -4.52 21.59
CA SER A 305 -0.92 -4.80 22.24
C SER A 305 -1.60 -6.09 21.77
N LYS A 306 -1.24 -6.59 20.56
CA LYS A 306 -1.79 -7.83 20.00
C LYS A 306 -1.21 -9.12 20.59
N PHE A 307 -0.12 -9.01 21.35
CA PHE A 307 0.58 -10.14 21.98
C PHE A 307 0.47 -10.14 23.52
N ILE A 308 -0.26 -9.20 24.12
CA ILE A 308 -0.40 -9.04 25.60
C ILE A 308 -1.68 -9.73 26.11
N HIS A 309 -2.29 -10.62 25.37
CA HIS A 309 -3.49 -11.36 25.82
C HIS A 309 -3.19 -12.80 26.14
#